data_a182950483320951e35c56462ca3332e
#
_entry.id   a182950483320951e35c56462ca3332e
#
_cell.length_a   1.000
_cell.length_b   1.000
_cell.length_c   1.000
_cell.angle_alpha   90.00
_cell.angle_beta   90.00
_cell.angle_gamma   90.00
#
_symmetry.space_group_name_H-M   'P 1'
#
loop_
_entity.id
_entity.type
_entity.pdbx_description
1 polymer ?
#
loop_
_entity_poly.entity_id
_entity_poly.type
_entity_poly.pdbx_seq_one_letter_code
_entity_poly.pdbx_strand_id
1 'polypeptide(L)'
;VPRAPLRRPREQASVVVRKISGLLRDSADRIEDGDVDRAMDTLADARSTDALIAELRAAADEGLSVLASSPFRWRHRDGVRRMVDLVEPLDFALRNTRVVARRVAVACYRHEPIPQGYAVFLRDLAGATDALAGELRANRMAVSMQEPLIALGRHSSELERTAVLSAEVVLASVRSMIADLLAVSGMDPLEATDQIPPIAGG
;
A
#
# COMPACT_ATOMS: atom_id res chain seq x y z
N VAL A 1 -32.46 -1.40 7.88
CA VAL A 1 -31.65 -0.44 8.64
C VAL A 1 -30.70 0.20 7.66
N PRO A 2 -30.72 1.56 7.48
CA PRO A 2 -29.79 2.22 6.57
C PRO A 2 -28.35 2.00 7.07
N ARG A 3 -27.48 1.45 6.19
CA ARG A 3 -26.05 1.25 6.50
C ARG A 3 -25.41 2.60 6.78
N ALA A 4 -24.54 2.66 7.78
CA ALA A 4 -23.81 3.89 8.08
C ALA A 4 -22.99 4.33 6.83
N PRO A 5 -23.04 5.60 6.41
CA PRO A 5 -22.49 6.07 5.13
C PRO A 5 -20.97 5.87 4.98
N LEU A 6 -20.27 5.59 6.08
CA LEU A 6 -18.83 5.36 6.13
C LEU A 6 -18.41 3.88 6.12
N ARG A 7 -19.38 2.96 6.26
CA ARG A 7 -19.05 1.54 6.40
C ARG A 7 -18.48 0.97 5.11
N ARG A 8 -19.12 1.25 3.97
CA ARG A 8 -18.73 0.71 2.66
C ARG A 8 -17.36 1.21 2.18
N PRO A 9 -17.06 2.54 2.19
CA PRO A 9 -15.73 3.04 1.81
C PRO A 9 -14.59 2.46 2.65
N ARG A 10 -14.79 2.27 3.96
CA ARG A 10 -13.78 1.69 4.86
C ARG A 10 -13.53 0.23 4.62
N GLU A 11 -14.60 -0.53 4.39
CA GLU A 11 -14.51 -1.94 4.01
C GLU A 11 -13.70 -2.07 2.71
N GLN A 12 -13.98 -1.22 1.71
CA GLN A 12 -13.24 -1.20 0.45
C GLN A 12 -11.78 -0.77 0.62
N ALA A 13 -11.50 0.28 1.39
CA ALA A 13 -10.12 0.68 1.71
C ALA A 13 -9.34 -0.47 2.39
N SER A 14 -9.95 -1.15 3.36
CA SER A 14 -9.35 -2.33 4.01
C SER A 14 -9.10 -3.49 3.03
N VAL A 15 -9.97 -3.67 2.02
CA VAL A 15 -9.78 -4.69 0.97
C VAL A 15 -8.58 -4.34 0.11
N VAL A 16 -8.45 -3.09 -0.33
CA VAL A 16 -7.31 -2.61 -1.11
C VAL A 16 -6.00 -2.82 -0.33
N VAL A 17 -5.95 -2.40 0.94
CA VAL A 17 -4.75 -2.52 1.77
C VAL A 17 -4.36 -3.99 1.98
N ARG A 18 -5.32 -4.90 2.20
CA ARG A 18 -5.04 -6.35 2.29
C ARG A 18 -4.55 -6.93 0.97
N LYS A 19 -5.05 -6.43 -0.16
CA LYS A 19 -4.54 -6.88 -1.47
C LYS A 19 -3.09 -6.49 -1.67
N ILE A 20 -2.70 -5.26 -1.25
CA ILE A 20 -1.30 -4.82 -1.23
C ILE A 20 -0.46 -5.78 -0.38
N SER A 21 -0.89 -6.07 0.85
CA SER A 21 -0.19 -7.00 1.75
C SER A 21 0.01 -8.40 1.13
N GLY A 22 -1.03 -8.96 0.50
CA GLY A 22 -0.94 -10.25 -0.18
C GLY A 22 0.12 -10.23 -1.30
N LEU A 23 0.05 -9.23 -2.19
CA LEU A 23 0.99 -9.10 -3.31
C LEU A 23 2.44 -8.88 -2.86
N LEU A 24 2.66 -8.20 -1.71
CA LEU A 24 3.99 -8.05 -1.12
C LEU A 24 4.55 -9.39 -0.65
N ARG A 25 3.74 -10.23 0.00
CA ARG A 25 4.15 -11.59 0.41
C ARG A 25 4.43 -12.46 -0.78
N ASP A 26 3.54 -12.49 -1.77
CA ASP A 26 3.75 -13.25 -3.00
C ASP A 26 5.05 -12.81 -3.70
N SER A 27 5.32 -11.50 -3.77
CA SER A 27 6.57 -10.98 -4.33
C SER A 27 7.80 -11.41 -3.52
N ALA A 28 7.70 -11.43 -2.18
CA ALA A 28 8.77 -11.92 -1.31
C ALA A 28 9.08 -13.40 -1.57
N ASP A 29 8.05 -14.22 -1.68
CA ASP A 29 8.19 -15.65 -1.99
C ASP A 29 8.85 -15.87 -3.36
N ARG A 30 8.52 -15.03 -4.36
CA ARG A 30 9.15 -15.09 -5.70
C ARG A 30 10.62 -14.67 -5.70
N ILE A 31 11.02 -13.76 -4.82
CA ILE A 31 12.43 -13.42 -4.63
C ILE A 31 13.22 -14.61 -4.10
N GLU A 32 12.61 -15.42 -3.23
CA GLU A 32 13.26 -16.56 -2.61
C GLU A 32 13.30 -17.81 -3.52
N ASP A 33 12.19 -18.13 -4.17
CA ASP A 33 12.07 -19.34 -4.97
C ASP A 33 12.51 -19.17 -6.43
N GLY A 34 12.51 -17.95 -6.96
CA GLY A 34 12.86 -17.65 -8.34
C GLY A 34 11.90 -18.25 -9.39
N ASP A 35 10.72 -18.72 -8.96
CA ASP A 35 9.74 -19.39 -9.83
C ASP A 35 9.11 -18.39 -10.80
N VAL A 36 9.44 -18.55 -12.08
CA VAL A 36 9.01 -17.64 -13.15
C VAL A 36 7.51 -17.68 -13.37
N ASP A 37 6.91 -18.89 -13.39
CA ASP A 37 5.49 -19.04 -13.67
C ASP A 37 4.65 -18.41 -12.57
N ARG A 38 4.98 -18.67 -11.31
CA ARG A 38 4.33 -18.05 -10.17
C ARG A 38 4.58 -16.53 -10.10
N ALA A 39 5.75 -16.05 -10.51
CA ALA A 39 6.02 -14.62 -10.58
C ALA A 39 5.14 -13.93 -11.65
N MET A 40 4.87 -14.61 -12.77
CA MET A 40 3.92 -14.13 -13.78
C MET A 40 2.48 -14.16 -13.28
N ASP A 41 2.08 -15.16 -12.49
CA ASP A 41 0.76 -15.20 -11.83
C ASP A 41 0.60 -14.04 -10.83
N THR A 42 1.62 -13.79 -9.98
CA THR A 42 1.64 -12.64 -9.07
C THR A 42 1.51 -11.32 -9.83
N LEU A 43 2.19 -11.18 -10.97
CA LEU A 43 2.08 -10.00 -11.81
C LEU A 43 0.68 -9.85 -12.44
N ALA A 44 0.07 -10.94 -12.89
CA ALA A 44 -1.29 -10.94 -13.44
C ALA A 44 -2.30 -10.54 -12.36
N ASP A 45 -2.15 -11.07 -11.15
CA ASP A 45 -2.97 -10.73 -9.99
C ASP A 45 -2.80 -9.25 -9.59
N ALA A 46 -1.58 -8.73 -9.62
CA ALA A 46 -1.31 -7.31 -9.38
C ALA A 46 -1.97 -6.40 -10.43
N ARG A 47 -2.02 -6.80 -11.70
CA ARG A 47 -2.67 -6.04 -12.78
C ARG A 47 -4.20 -6.03 -12.66
N SER A 48 -4.78 -7.06 -12.08
CA SER A 48 -6.24 -7.14 -11.90
C SER A 48 -6.80 -6.16 -10.85
N THR A 49 -5.93 -5.43 -10.14
CA THR A 49 -6.31 -4.57 -9.01
C THR A 49 -6.96 -3.24 -9.39
N ASP A 50 -7.01 -2.87 -10.67
CA ASP A 50 -7.62 -1.61 -11.11
C ASP A 50 -9.10 -1.51 -10.72
N ALA A 51 -9.83 -2.62 -10.72
CA ALA A 51 -11.22 -2.69 -10.30
C ALA A 51 -11.39 -2.30 -8.81
N LEU A 52 -10.44 -2.66 -7.94
CA LEU A 52 -10.51 -2.36 -6.50
C LEU A 52 -10.46 -0.85 -6.23
N ILE A 53 -9.63 -0.11 -6.96
CA ILE A 53 -9.57 1.36 -6.83
C ILE A 53 -10.83 2.00 -7.40
N ALA A 54 -11.36 1.50 -8.51
CA ALA A 54 -12.62 1.99 -9.07
C ALA A 54 -13.80 1.78 -8.09
N GLU A 55 -13.88 0.62 -7.43
CA GLU A 55 -14.86 0.33 -6.39
C GLU A 55 -14.69 1.23 -5.16
N LEU A 56 -13.45 1.49 -4.73
CA LEU A 56 -13.18 2.40 -3.61
C LEU A 56 -13.62 3.83 -3.93
N ARG A 57 -13.31 4.34 -5.13
CA ARG A 57 -13.76 5.67 -5.61
C ARG A 57 -15.28 5.74 -5.62
N ALA A 58 -15.94 4.77 -6.23
CA ALA A 58 -17.41 4.73 -6.29
C ALA A 58 -18.04 4.72 -4.89
N ALA A 59 -17.46 3.97 -3.95
CA ALA A 59 -17.94 3.94 -2.56
C ALA A 59 -17.71 5.28 -1.83
N ALA A 60 -16.61 5.99 -2.12
CA ALA A 60 -16.32 7.31 -1.56
C ALA A 60 -17.30 8.36 -2.10
N ASP A 61 -17.57 8.35 -3.41
CA ASP A 61 -18.51 9.26 -4.09
C ASP A 61 -19.96 9.02 -3.60
N GLU A 62 -20.36 7.76 -3.42
CA GLU A 62 -21.67 7.41 -2.82
C GLU A 62 -21.78 7.99 -1.41
N GLY A 63 -20.71 7.89 -0.61
CA GLY A 63 -20.64 8.47 0.73
C GLY A 63 -20.86 9.99 0.73
N LEU A 64 -20.22 10.70 -0.20
CA LEU A 64 -20.40 12.15 -0.38
C LEU A 64 -21.84 12.50 -0.79
N SER A 65 -22.42 11.78 -1.74
CA SER A 65 -23.77 11.99 -2.24
C SER A 65 -24.83 11.83 -1.13
N VAL A 66 -24.65 10.83 -0.26
CA VAL A 66 -25.51 10.60 0.91
C VAL A 66 -25.41 11.75 1.92
N LEU A 67 -24.23 12.37 2.08
CA LEU A 67 -24.06 13.55 2.94
C LEU A 67 -24.71 14.80 2.34
N ALA A 68 -24.59 15.02 1.04
CA ALA A 68 -25.16 16.16 0.36
C ALA A 68 -26.70 16.17 0.43
N SER A 69 -27.32 15.01 0.43
CA SER A 69 -28.77 14.84 0.46
C SER A 69 -29.43 14.91 1.84
N SER A 70 -28.65 15.03 2.95
CA SER A 70 -29.19 15.00 4.31
C SER A 70 -28.59 16.07 5.23
N PRO A 71 -29.33 17.16 5.54
CA PRO A 71 -28.86 18.26 6.40
C PRO A 71 -28.58 17.81 7.84
N PHE A 72 -29.14 16.70 8.30
CA PHE A 72 -28.94 16.20 9.68
C PHE A 72 -27.65 15.38 9.89
N ARG A 73 -26.83 15.13 8.85
CA ARG A 73 -25.64 14.26 8.92
C ARG A 73 -24.31 15.01 9.03
N TRP A 74 -24.30 16.25 9.47
CA TRP A 74 -23.11 17.10 9.64
C TRP A 74 -22.00 16.42 10.48
N ARG A 75 -22.36 15.60 11.45
CA ARG A 75 -21.42 14.86 12.32
C ARG A 75 -20.55 13.85 11.57
N HIS A 76 -20.93 13.46 10.35
CA HIS A 76 -20.19 12.47 9.54
C HIS A 76 -19.35 13.09 8.42
N ARG A 77 -19.42 14.41 8.25
CA ARG A 77 -18.77 15.15 7.15
C ARG A 77 -17.26 14.96 7.10
N ASP A 78 -16.60 15.07 8.25
CA ASP A 78 -15.14 14.92 8.35
C ASP A 78 -14.69 13.47 8.12
N GLY A 79 -15.52 12.51 8.53
CA GLY A 79 -15.25 11.10 8.27
C GLY A 79 -15.34 10.72 6.80
N VAL A 80 -16.30 11.28 6.05
CA VAL A 80 -16.45 11.01 4.60
C VAL A 80 -15.35 11.72 3.82
N ARG A 81 -15.01 12.98 4.16
CA ARG A 81 -13.88 13.67 3.52
C ARG A 81 -12.59 12.87 3.68
N ARG A 82 -12.28 12.43 4.89
CA ARG A 82 -11.11 11.58 5.14
C ARG A 82 -11.12 10.29 4.30
N MET A 83 -12.29 9.72 4.00
CA MET A 83 -12.35 8.53 3.14
C MET A 83 -12.06 8.86 1.67
N VAL A 84 -12.46 10.04 1.20
CA VAL A 84 -12.07 10.55 -0.12
C VAL A 84 -10.57 10.79 -0.19
N ASP A 85 -10.00 11.37 0.85
CA ASP A 85 -8.56 11.67 0.96
C ASP A 85 -7.70 10.39 0.98
N LEU A 86 -8.26 9.22 1.34
CA LEU A 86 -7.55 7.94 1.28
C LEU A 86 -7.44 7.33 -0.12
N VAL A 87 -8.28 7.74 -1.07
CA VAL A 87 -8.35 7.12 -2.41
C VAL A 87 -7.04 7.31 -3.16
N GLU A 88 -6.50 8.52 -3.16
CA GLU A 88 -5.29 8.86 -3.91
C GLU A 88 -4.04 8.15 -3.37
N PRO A 89 -3.71 8.20 -2.07
CA PRO A 89 -2.54 7.50 -1.56
C PRO A 89 -2.68 5.98 -1.68
N LEU A 90 -3.88 5.40 -1.58
CA LEU A 90 -4.10 3.98 -1.85
C LEU A 90 -3.91 3.60 -3.33
N ASP A 91 -4.30 4.48 -4.26
CA ASP A 91 -4.02 4.28 -5.69
C ASP A 91 -2.50 4.30 -5.96
N PHE A 92 -1.76 5.24 -5.35
CA PHE A 92 -0.30 5.30 -5.46
C PHE A 92 0.38 4.08 -4.85
N ALA A 93 0.01 3.68 -3.64
CA ALA A 93 0.53 2.47 -2.99
C ALA A 93 0.29 1.21 -3.85
N LEU A 94 -0.90 1.09 -4.44
CA LEU A 94 -1.22 -0.04 -5.31
C LEU A 94 -0.44 -0.01 -6.63
N ARG A 95 -0.20 1.17 -7.21
CA ARG A 95 0.67 1.33 -8.39
C ARG A 95 2.10 0.91 -8.07
N ASN A 96 2.64 1.32 -6.94
CA ASN A 96 3.96 0.91 -6.48
C ASN A 96 4.03 -0.61 -6.26
N THR A 97 2.98 -1.23 -5.71
CA THR A 97 2.88 -2.69 -5.57
C THR A 97 2.95 -3.40 -6.91
N ARG A 98 2.27 -2.88 -7.95
CA ARG A 98 2.34 -3.42 -9.32
C ARG A 98 3.74 -3.30 -9.91
N VAL A 99 4.45 -2.21 -9.61
CA VAL A 99 5.85 -2.06 -10.04
C VAL A 99 6.74 -3.08 -9.36
N VAL A 100 6.57 -3.32 -8.06
CA VAL A 100 7.29 -4.37 -7.31
C VAL A 100 7.06 -5.74 -7.94
N ALA A 101 5.80 -6.17 -8.10
CA ALA A 101 5.47 -7.45 -8.70
C ALA A 101 6.06 -7.61 -10.11
N ARG A 102 5.99 -6.56 -10.94
CA ARG A 102 6.58 -6.56 -12.28
C ARG A 102 8.10 -6.72 -12.23
N ARG A 103 8.79 -6.03 -11.32
CA ARG A 103 10.26 -6.08 -11.23
C ARG A 103 10.75 -7.41 -10.71
N VAL A 104 10.04 -7.99 -9.76
CA VAL A 104 10.30 -9.34 -9.28
C VAL A 104 10.10 -10.36 -10.41
N ALA A 105 9.01 -10.29 -11.17
CA ALA A 105 8.78 -11.18 -12.31
C ALA A 105 9.87 -11.03 -13.39
N VAL A 106 10.35 -9.83 -13.68
CA VAL A 106 11.47 -9.59 -14.61
C VAL A 106 12.76 -10.19 -14.05
N ALA A 107 13.03 -10.04 -12.76
CA ALA A 107 14.22 -10.60 -12.12
C ALA A 107 14.21 -12.14 -12.17
N CYS A 108 13.08 -12.78 -11.84
CA CYS A 108 12.92 -14.24 -11.99
C CYS A 108 13.18 -14.69 -13.44
N TYR A 109 12.53 -14.05 -14.41
CA TYR A 109 12.68 -14.39 -15.83
C TYR A 109 14.11 -14.25 -16.35
N ARG A 110 14.85 -13.23 -15.88
CA ARG A 110 16.23 -12.96 -16.29
C ARG A 110 17.28 -13.63 -15.41
N HIS A 111 16.85 -14.34 -14.36
CA HIS A 111 17.73 -14.90 -13.33
C HIS A 111 18.62 -13.82 -12.67
N GLU A 112 18.08 -12.59 -12.53
CA GLU A 112 18.76 -11.49 -11.86
C GLU A 112 18.65 -11.67 -10.34
N PRO A 113 19.74 -11.70 -9.57
CA PRO A 113 19.64 -11.90 -8.13
C PRO A 113 19.08 -10.65 -7.44
N ILE A 114 18.03 -10.83 -6.64
CA ILE A 114 17.58 -9.83 -5.66
C ILE A 114 18.05 -10.31 -4.29
N PRO A 115 18.72 -9.46 -3.48
CA PRO A 115 19.20 -9.86 -2.15
C PRO A 115 18.05 -10.36 -1.26
N GLN A 116 18.29 -11.40 -0.47
CA GLN A 116 17.27 -12.02 0.40
C GLN A 116 16.70 -11.03 1.43
N GLY A 117 17.47 -10.03 1.85
CA GLY A 117 16.98 -8.98 2.74
C GLY A 117 15.74 -8.25 2.20
N TYR A 118 15.58 -8.18 0.87
CA TYR A 118 14.38 -7.60 0.25
C TYR A 118 13.13 -8.45 0.48
N ALA A 119 13.25 -9.77 0.43
CA ALA A 119 12.12 -10.68 0.72
C ALA A 119 11.66 -10.53 2.18
N VAL A 120 12.60 -10.49 3.13
CA VAL A 120 12.32 -10.25 4.55
C VAL A 120 11.62 -8.89 4.71
N PHE A 121 12.18 -7.85 4.13
CA PHE A 121 11.61 -6.50 4.20
C PHE A 121 10.19 -6.41 3.62
N LEU A 122 9.92 -7.06 2.49
CA LEU A 122 8.58 -7.09 1.90
C LEU A 122 7.57 -7.79 2.80
N ARG A 123 7.97 -8.83 3.55
CA ARG A 123 7.10 -9.48 4.54
C ARG A 123 6.82 -8.60 5.75
N ASP A 124 7.83 -7.88 6.23
CA ASP A 124 7.66 -6.94 7.34
C ASP A 124 6.70 -5.80 6.93
N LEU A 125 6.88 -5.24 5.74
CA LEU A 125 5.98 -4.23 5.18
C LEU A 125 4.56 -4.79 5.00
N ALA A 126 4.41 -6.03 4.53
CA ALA A 126 3.12 -6.70 4.43
C ALA A 126 2.44 -6.85 5.80
N GLY A 127 3.20 -7.17 6.84
CA GLY A 127 2.68 -7.26 8.22
C GLY A 127 2.15 -5.91 8.73
N ALA A 128 2.90 -4.83 8.52
CA ALA A 128 2.47 -3.48 8.86
C ALA A 128 1.22 -3.06 8.05
N THR A 129 1.18 -3.43 6.76
CA THR A 129 0.05 -3.17 5.86
C THR A 129 -1.21 -3.90 6.33
N ASP A 130 -1.11 -5.15 6.79
CA ASP A 130 -2.25 -5.89 7.37
C ASP A 130 -2.77 -5.25 8.66
N ALA A 131 -1.87 -4.78 9.52
CA ALA A 131 -2.26 -4.07 10.74
C ALA A 131 -3.02 -2.78 10.39
N LEU A 132 -2.53 -2.01 9.40
CA LEU A 132 -3.21 -0.83 8.87
C LEU A 132 -4.62 -1.17 8.35
N ALA A 133 -4.78 -2.26 7.60
CA ALA A 133 -6.09 -2.72 7.14
C ALA A 133 -7.04 -3.03 8.30
N GLY A 134 -6.51 -3.58 9.40
CA GLY A 134 -7.24 -3.83 10.64
C GLY A 134 -7.76 -2.55 11.29
N GLU A 135 -6.92 -1.51 11.39
CA GLU A 135 -7.29 -0.21 11.93
C GLU A 135 -8.39 0.47 11.09
N LEU A 136 -8.23 0.47 9.76
CA LEU A 136 -9.23 1.03 8.84
C LEU A 136 -10.61 0.34 9.01
N ARG A 137 -10.62 -0.99 9.13
CA ARG A 137 -11.85 -1.75 9.31
C ARG A 137 -12.50 -1.52 10.68
N ALA A 138 -11.68 -1.37 11.72
CA ALA A 138 -12.14 -1.11 13.09
C ALA A 138 -12.61 0.34 13.31
N ASN A 139 -12.57 1.18 12.28
CA ASN A 139 -12.89 2.60 12.36
C ASN A 139 -12.01 3.39 13.35
N ARG A 140 -10.77 2.97 13.54
CA ARG A 140 -9.81 3.70 14.33
C ARG A 140 -8.98 4.62 13.43
N MET A 141 -8.49 5.73 14.01
CA MET A 141 -7.46 6.53 13.36
C MET A 141 -6.20 5.65 13.31
N ALA A 142 -5.69 5.42 12.10
CA ALA A 142 -4.53 4.56 11.90
C ALA A 142 -3.19 5.22 12.32
N VAL A 143 -3.26 6.27 13.15
CA VAL A 143 -2.09 6.98 13.70
C VAL A 143 -1.13 6.04 14.44
N SER A 144 -1.65 4.98 15.08
CA SER A 144 -0.85 3.94 15.71
C SER A 144 0.07 3.21 14.74
N MET A 145 -0.19 3.30 13.44
CA MET A 145 0.64 2.67 12.41
C MET A 145 1.77 3.57 11.88
N GLN A 146 1.80 4.86 12.27
CA GLN A 146 2.83 5.79 11.80
C GLN A 146 4.22 5.36 12.24
N GLU A 147 4.43 5.12 13.54
CA GLU A 147 5.76 4.73 14.03
C GLU A 147 6.27 3.41 13.43
N PRO A 148 5.48 2.32 13.34
CA PRO A 148 5.89 1.11 12.62
C PRO A 148 6.29 1.37 11.15
N LEU A 149 5.53 2.20 10.42
CA LEU A 149 5.83 2.53 9.04
C LEU A 149 7.09 3.40 8.91
N ILE A 150 7.30 4.37 9.81
CA ILE A 150 8.52 5.18 9.88
C ILE A 150 9.74 4.29 10.16
N ALA A 151 9.62 3.33 11.07
CA ALA A 151 10.68 2.38 11.36
C ALA A 151 11.07 1.56 10.13
N LEU A 152 10.08 1.12 9.33
CA LEU A 152 10.32 0.46 8.04
C LEU A 152 10.96 1.42 7.03
N GLY A 153 10.55 2.70 7.01
CA GLY A 153 11.19 3.72 6.18
C GLY A 153 12.69 3.87 6.49
N ARG A 154 13.06 3.89 7.77
CA ARG A 154 14.45 3.91 8.22
C ARG A 154 15.20 2.63 7.83
N HIS A 155 14.62 1.46 8.11
CA HIS A 155 15.21 0.17 7.75
C HIS A 155 15.42 0.04 6.22
N SER A 156 14.56 0.63 5.40
CA SER A 156 14.73 0.61 3.94
C SER A 156 16.03 1.27 3.46
N SER A 157 16.62 2.15 4.26
CA SER A 157 17.90 2.82 3.97
C SER A 157 19.11 1.96 4.29
N GLU A 158 18.92 0.87 5.03
CA GLU A 158 19.95 -0.08 5.47
C GLU A 158 20.00 -1.32 4.56
N LEU A 159 19.02 -1.48 3.65
CA LEU A 159 19.01 -2.60 2.71
C LEU A 159 20.21 -2.58 1.78
N GLU A 160 20.74 -3.77 1.50
CA GLU A 160 21.87 -3.94 0.59
C GLU A 160 21.59 -3.32 -0.79
N ARG A 161 22.48 -2.45 -1.23
CA ARG A 161 22.44 -1.87 -2.57
C ARG A 161 23.08 -2.82 -3.57
N THR A 162 22.57 -2.84 -4.77
CA THR A 162 23.03 -3.74 -5.83
C THR A 162 23.04 -3.03 -7.18
N ALA A 163 23.87 -3.50 -8.11
CA ALA A 163 23.86 -3.02 -9.49
C ALA A 163 22.67 -3.59 -10.31
N VAL A 164 21.87 -4.46 -9.73
CA VAL A 164 20.71 -5.05 -10.40
C VAL A 164 19.55 -4.06 -10.42
N LEU A 165 19.22 -3.56 -11.62
CA LEU A 165 18.18 -2.56 -11.81
C LEU A 165 16.84 -2.98 -11.21
N SER A 166 16.45 -4.26 -11.32
CA SER A 166 15.19 -4.75 -10.78
C SER A 166 15.13 -4.57 -9.27
N ALA A 167 16.20 -4.87 -8.54
CA ALA A 167 16.28 -4.69 -7.09
C ALA A 167 16.20 -3.20 -6.69
N GLU A 168 16.95 -2.33 -7.38
CA GLU A 168 16.93 -0.89 -7.11
C GLU A 168 15.54 -0.27 -7.33
N VAL A 169 14.81 -0.72 -8.37
CA VAL A 169 13.44 -0.25 -8.60
C VAL A 169 12.47 -0.81 -7.56
N VAL A 170 12.65 -2.05 -7.08
CA VAL A 170 11.88 -2.59 -5.95
C VAL A 170 12.09 -1.72 -4.73
N LEU A 171 13.34 -1.40 -4.37
CA LEU A 171 13.67 -0.53 -3.23
C LEU A 171 13.00 0.84 -3.36
N ALA A 172 13.14 1.51 -4.49
CA ALA A 172 12.51 2.81 -4.72
C ALA A 172 10.98 2.75 -4.58
N SER A 173 10.36 1.69 -5.13
CA SER A 173 8.90 1.52 -5.08
C SER A 173 8.38 1.26 -3.67
N VAL A 174 9.07 0.44 -2.85
CA VAL A 174 8.63 0.19 -1.47
C VAL A 174 8.80 1.42 -0.59
N ARG A 175 9.82 2.24 -0.81
CA ARG A 175 10.01 3.51 -0.10
C ARG A 175 8.90 4.50 -0.41
N SER A 176 8.53 4.65 -1.69
CA SER A 176 7.37 5.46 -2.08
C SER A 176 6.07 4.90 -1.47
N MET A 177 5.90 3.58 -1.47
CA MET A 177 4.73 2.94 -0.87
C MET A 177 4.62 3.20 0.63
N ILE A 178 5.73 3.24 1.38
CA ILE A 178 5.72 3.56 2.81
C ILE A 178 5.21 4.99 3.02
N ALA A 179 5.64 5.97 2.22
CA ALA A 179 5.12 7.33 2.28
C ALA A 179 3.61 7.37 1.97
N ASP A 180 3.15 6.63 0.95
CA ASP A 180 1.73 6.51 0.62
C ASP A 180 0.93 5.91 1.80
N LEU A 181 1.44 4.86 2.46
CA LEU A 181 0.80 4.22 3.60
C LEU A 181 0.80 5.12 4.86
N LEU A 182 1.83 5.96 5.05
CA LEU A 182 1.85 7.00 6.08
C LEU A 182 0.75 8.04 5.81
N ALA A 183 0.55 8.45 4.55
CA ALA A 183 -0.56 9.34 4.18
C ALA A 183 -1.93 8.67 4.44
N VAL A 184 -2.07 7.36 4.16
CA VAL A 184 -3.27 6.58 4.52
C VAL A 184 -3.49 6.57 6.05
N SER A 185 -2.45 6.60 6.86
CA SER A 185 -2.56 6.67 8.33
C SER A 185 -2.99 8.05 8.86
N GLY A 186 -3.09 9.06 7.97
CA GLY A 186 -3.51 10.42 8.28
C GLY A 186 -2.36 11.43 8.40
N MET A 187 -1.15 11.08 8.02
CA MET A 187 -0.03 12.01 7.92
C MET A 187 -0.15 12.87 6.66
N ASP A 188 0.32 14.12 6.71
CA ASP A 188 0.42 14.94 5.51
C ASP A 188 1.36 14.29 4.49
N PRO A 189 1.04 14.28 3.18
CA PRO A 189 1.86 13.59 2.17
C PRO A 189 3.31 14.09 2.06
N LEU A 190 3.55 15.39 2.27
CA LEU A 190 4.91 15.93 2.26
C LEU A 190 5.66 15.53 3.52
N GLU A 191 5.00 15.63 4.69
CA GLU A 191 5.55 15.14 5.96
C GLU A 191 5.86 13.64 5.88
N ALA A 192 4.96 12.84 5.31
CA ALA A 192 5.16 11.40 5.10
C ALA A 192 6.41 11.11 4.26
N THR A 193 6.65 11.91 3.22
CA THR A 193 7.85 11.79 2.38
C THR A 193 9.12 12.13 3.16
N ASP A 194 9.10 13.16 3.99
CA ASP A 194 10.23 13.60 4.81
C ASP A 194 10.60 12.58 5.90
N GLN A 195 9.67 11.70 6.30
CA GLN A 195 9.94 10.59 7.23
C GLN A 195 10.81 9.47 6.62
N ILE A 196 10.96 9.42 5.31
CA ILE A 196 11.75 8.39 4.64
C ILE A 196 13.18 8.93 4.44
N PRO A 197 14.18 8.50 5.24
CA PRO A 197 15.52 9.07 5.16
C PRO A 197 16.16 8.81 3.79
N PRO A 198 17.02 9.69 3.30
CA PRO A 198 17.76 9.44 2.07
C PRO A 198 18.61 8.16 2.19
N ILE A 199 18.83 7.48 1.08
CA ILE A 199 19.71 6.32 1.05
C ILE A 199 21.16 6.82 1.17
N ALA A 200 21.91 6.35 2.19
CA ALA A 200 23.29 6.72 2.37
C ALA A 200 24.13 6.26 1.17
N GLY A 201 24.89 7.16 0.55
CA GLY A 201 25.88 6.80 -0.47
C GLY A 201 25.37 6.82 -1.92
N GLY A 202 24.46 7.76 -2.26
CA GLY A 202 24.26 8.17 -3.66
C GLY A 202 25.30 9.21 -4.08
#